data_b7b637ce58116d766bda8df91aa426e2
#
_entry.id   b7b637ce58116d766bda8df91aa426e2
#
_cell.length_a   1.000
_cell.length_b   1.000
_cell.length_c   1.000
_cell.angle_alpha   90.00
_cell.angle_beta   90.00
_cell.angle_gamma   90.00
#
_symmetry.space_group_name_H-M   'P 1'
#
loop_
_entity.id
_entity.type
_entity.pdbx_description
1 polymer ?
#
loop_
_entity_poly.entity_id
_entity_poly.type
_entity_poly.pdbx_seq_one_letter_code
_entity_poly.pdbx_strand_id
1 'polypeptide(L)'
;VPGNWVDVTYQAFGHKECQYLIPNEFELHPELEPLDSHPGCVCMGGYGEDGLASCEFFFPLRDCPDHKGTYPVFGKVIEGMDEIWRLEKVKTRPVDFPIPGVEVNEPVEPEVIEKVELDLKGQTYPEPIRMKVQNLPPCWTDMK
;
A
#
# COMPACT_ATOMS: atom_id res chain seq x y z
N VAL A 1 10.87 1.68 -2.34
CA VAL A 1 11.62 1.40 -3.59
C VAL A 1 12.21 2.70 -4.07
N PRO A 2 13.54 2.91 -3.93
CA PRO A 2 14.18 4.20 -4.24
C PRO A 2 13.83 4.71 -5.63
N GLY A 3 13.46 5.99 -5.73
CA GLY A 3 13.10 6.64 -6.98
C GLY A 3 11.75 6.23 -7.58
N ASN A 4 11.03 5.30 -6.98
CA ASN A 4 9.75 4.81 -7.49
C ASN A 4 8.59 5.15 -6.55
N TRP A 5 8.62 4.66 -5.33
CA TRP A 5 7.60 4.92 -4.32
C TRP A 5 8.09 4.65 -2.90
N VAL A 6 7.36 5.17 -1.93
CA VAL A 6 7.52 4.87 -0.51
C VAL A 6 6.35 3.99 -0.09
N ASP A 7 6.61 2.73 0.23
CA ASP A 7 5.63 1.80 0.80
C ASP A 7 5.46 2.04 2.29
N VAL A 8 4.24 1.89 2.77
CA VAL A 8 3.89 2.07 4.16
C VAL A 8 3.14 0.83 4.63
N THR A 9 3.37 0.48 5.90
CA THR A 9 2.68 -0.64 6.56
C THR A 9 3.01 -2.05 6.04
N TYR A 10 3.99 -2.20 5.14
CA TYR A 10 4.37 -3.53 4.66
C TYR A 10 4.76 -4.49 5.80
N GLN A 11 5.25 -3.97 6.92
CA GLN A 11 5.58 -4.74 8.12
C GLN A 11 4.36 -5.37 8.79
N ALA A 12 3.15 -4.89 8.49
CA ALA A 12 1.91 -5.53 8.92
C ALA A 12 1.55 -6.77 8.09
N PHE A 13 2.27 -7.01 7.00
CA PHE A 13 2.15 -8.19 6.17
C PHE A 13 2.36 -9.46 7.00
N GLY A 14 1.47 -10.41 6.88
CA GLY A 14 1.53 -11.65 7.64
C GLY A 14 0.94 -11.58 9.05
N HIS A 15 0.71 -10.41 9.61
CA HIS A 15 -0.01 -10.30 10.87
C HIS A 15 -1.45 -10.79 10.70
N LYS A 16 -1.94 -11.50 11.72
CA LYS A 16 -3.26 -12.14 11.68
C LYS A 16 -4.40 -11.17 11.37
N GLU A 17 -4.28 -9.94 11.84
CA GLU A 17 -5.23 -8.86 11.64
C GLU A 17 -5.29 -8.37 10.19
N CYS A 18 -4.21 -8.61 9.45
CA CYS A 18 -4.04 -8.19 8.06
C CYS A 18 -4.21 -9.34 7.05
N GLN A 19 -4.56 -10.54 7.52
CA GLN A 19 -4.80 -11.70 6.66
C GLN A 19 -6.18 -11.67 6.01
N TYR A 20 -6.52 -10.57 5.38
CA TYR A 20 -7.72 -10.41 4.57
C TYR A 20 -7.41 -9.59 3.34
N LEU A 21 -8.24 -9.70 2.34
CA LEU A 21 -8.13 -8.94 1.10
C LEU A 21 -9.40 -8.13 0.90
N ILE A 22 -9.24 -6.96 0.32
CA ILE A 22 -10.32 -6.10 -0.13
C ILE A 22 -10.34 -6.18 -1.66
N PRO A 23 -11.49 -6.49 -2.28
CA PRO A 23 -11.57 -6.54 -3.73
C PRO A 23 -11.26 -5.16 -4.34
N ASN A 24 -10.67 -5.17 -5.52
CA ASN A 24 -10.36 -3.96 -6.24
C ASN A 24 -11.67 -3.25 -6.65
N GLU A 25 -11.76 -1.95 -6.42
CA GLU A 25 -12.93 -1.15 -6.78
C GLU A 25 -13.26 -1.22 -8.27
N PHE A 26 -12.26 -1.37 -9.14
CA PHE A 26 -12.47 -1.48 -10.59
C PHE A 26 -13.11 -2.81 -11.01
N GLU A 27 -12.96 -3.86 -10.19
CA GLU A 27 -13.68 -5.11 -10.39
C GLU A 27 -15.14 -5.01 -9.95
N LEU A 28 -15.37 -4.30 -8.82
CA LEU A 28 -16.72 -4.07 -8.30
C LEU A 28 -17.48 -3.03 -9.12
N HIS A 29 -16.76 -2.05 -9.66
CA HIS A 29 -17.28 -0.88 -10.36
C HIS A 29 -16.54 -0.64 -11.68
N PRO A 30 -16.72 -1.52 -12.67
CA PRO A 30 -16.00 -1.43 -13.95
C PRO A 30 -16.34 -0.18 -14.78
N GLU A 31 -17.36 0.56 -14.37
CA GLU A 31 -17.72 1.86 -14.95
C GLU A 31 -16.82 3.02 -14.47
N LEU A 32 -16.02 2.81 -13.42
CA LEU A 32 -15.11 3.83 -12.91
C LEU A 32 -13.86 3.95 -13.78
N GLU A 33 -13.52 5.17 -14.15
CA GLU A 33 -12.24 5.46 -14.80
C GLU A 33 -11.12 5.49 -13.75
N PRO A 34 -10.09 4.63 -13.87
CA PRO A 34 -8.97 4.64 -12.96
C PRO A 34 -8.19 5.97 -13.01
N LEU A 35 -7.81 6.49 -11.86
CA LEU A 35 -6.97 7.66 -11.75
C LEU A 35 -5.50 7.33 -12.06
N ASP A 36 -4.79 8.32 -12.58
CA ASP A 36 -3.36 8.20 -12.83
C ASP A 36 -2.57 8.29 -11.53
N SER A 37 -1.58 7.42 -11.38
CA SER A 37 -0.68 7.36 -10.24
C SER A 37 0.55 8.24 -10.47
N HIS A 38 0.71 9.29 -9.67
CA HIS A 38 1.79 10.27 -9.78
C HIS A 38 2.17 10.85 -8.40
N PRO A 39 3.28 11.59 -8.26
CA PRO A 39 3.64 12.22 -7.00
C PRO A 39 2.51 13.06 -6.40
N GLY A 40 2.27 12.86 -5.10
CA GLY A 40 1.15 13.45 -4.38
C GLY A 40 -0.10 12.59 -4.30
N CYS A 41 -0.18 11.48 -5.03
CA CYS A 41 -1.22 10.48 -4.84
C CYS A 41 -0.94 9.60 -3.61
N VAL A 42 -2.01 9.02 -3.06
CA VAL A 42 -1.96 7.89 -2.12
C VAL A 42 -2.61 6.71 -2.81
N CYS A 43 -1.85 5.65 -2.99
CA CYS A 43 -2.26 4.47 -3.73
C CYS A 43 -2.36 3.27 -2.80
N MET A 44 -3.33 2.40 -3.08
CA MET A 44 -3.47 1.14 -2.36
C MET A 44 -2.44 0.15 -2.88
N GLY A 45 -1.66 -0.43 -1.97
CA GLY A 45 -0.79 -1.57 -2.27
C GLY A 45 -1.62 -2.83 -2.45
N GLY A 46 -1.10 -3.77 -3.22
CA GLY A 46 -1.81 -5.02 -3.49
C GLY A 46 -0.91 -6.10 -4.04
N TYR A 47 -1.48 -7.28 -4.22
CA TYR A 47 -0.78 -8.44 -4.77
C TYR A 47 -0.89 -8.48 -6.30
N GLY A 48 -0.23 -7.52 -6.96
CA GLY A 48 -0.01 -7.59 -8.41
C GLY A 48 -1.28 -7.76 -9.24
N GLU A 49 -1.26 -8.75 -10.11
CA GLU A 49 -2.28 -9.00 -11.14
C GLU A 49 -3.69 -9.30 -10.60
N ASP A 50 -3.80 -9.76 -9.35
CA ASP A 50 -5.10 -10.11 -8.78
C ASP A 50 -5.90 -8.89 -8.29
N GLY A 51 -5.30 -7.69 -8.31
CA GLY A 51 -5.97 -6.43 -7.97
C GLY A 51 -6.52 -6.39 -6.54
N LEU A 52 -5.96 -7.20 -5.64
CA LEU A 52 -6.42 -7.33 -4.27
C LEU A 52 -5.55 -6.50 -3.34
N ALA A 53 -6.15 -5.74 -2.45
CA ALA A 53 -5.50 -4.90 -1.47
C ALA A 53 -5.70 -5.44 -0.05
N SER A 54 -4.79 -5.12 0.85
CA SER A 54 -4.88 -5.46 2.26
C SER A 54 -4.51 -4.25 3.14
N CYS A 55 -3.36 -4.28 3.77
CA CYS A 55 -2.94 -3.28 4.75
C CYS A 55 -1.93 -2.26 4.21
N GLU A 56 -1.40 -2.50 3.02
CA GLU A 56 -0.33 -1.71 2.44
C GLU A 56 -0.89 -0.55 1.61
N PHE A 57 -0.25 0.59 1.71
CA PHE A 57 -0.46 1.73 0.82
C PHE A 57 0.89 2.39 0.51
N PHE A 58 0.94 3.17 -0.57
CA PHE A 58 2.18 3.78 -0.97
C PHE A 58 2.00 5.18 -1.55
N PHE A 59 3.10 5.92 -1.58
CA PHE A 59 3.20 7.24 -2.17
C PHE A 59 4.13 7.18 -3.39
N PRO A 60 3.61 7.37 -4.61
CA PRO A 60 4.45 7.44 -5.81
C PRO A 60 5.43 8.62 -5.74
N LEU A 61 6.66 8.40 -6.19
CA LEU A 61 7.69 9.43 -6.31
C LEU A 61 7.91 9.87 -7.77
N ARG A 62 7.29 9.17 -8.70
CA ARG A 62 7.28 9.45 -10.14
C ARG A 62 5.92 9.10 -10.73
N ASP A 63 5.71 9.45 -11.99
CA ASP A 63 4.56 8.96 -12.73
C ASP A 63 4.67 7.45 -12.94
N CYS A 64 3.58 6.73 -12.67
CA CYS A 64 3.50 5.28 -12.76
C CYS A 64 2.31 4.86 -13.64
N PRO A 65 2.40 5.04 -14.97
CA PRO A 65 1.27 4.76 -15.86
C PRO A 65 0.86 3.27 -15.88
N ASP A 66 1.78 2.38 -15.59
CA ASP A 66 1.59 0.94 -15.45
C ASP A 66 0.81 0.53 -14.18
N HIS A 67 0.61 1.46 -13.25
CA HIS A 67 -0.21 1.24 -12.06
C HIS A 67 -1.72 1.47 -12.31
N LYS A 68 -2.07 2.14 -13.41
CA LYS A 68 -3.45 2.48 -13.72
C LYS A 68 -4.32 1.22 -13.83
N GLY A 69 -5.40 1.20 -13.06
CA GLY A 69 -6.32 0.04 -13.01
C GLY A 69 -5.84 -1.14 -12.15
N THR A 70 -4.56 -1.15 -11.71
CA THR A 70 -4.02 -2.21 -10.85
C THR A 70 -3.90 -1.74 -9.40
N TYR A 71 -3.37 -0.52 -9.19
CA TYR A 71 -3.19 0.07 -7.87
C TYR A 71 -4.09 1.29 -7.71
N PRO A 72 -5.27 1.16 -7.08
CA PRO A 72 -6.21 2.25 -6.96
C PRO A 72 -5.61 3.47 -6.25
N VAL A 73 -5.75 4.64 -6.86
CA VAL A 73 -5.51 5.92 -6.19
C VAL A 73 -6.75 6.25 -5.36
N PHE A 74 -6.63 6.23 -4.04
CA PHE A 74 -7.75 6.49 -3.13
C PHE A 74 -7.65 7.83 -2.39
N GLY A 75 -6.52 8.51 -2.51
CA GLY A 75 -6.30 9.78 -1.82
C GLY A 75 -5.21 10.63 -2.46
N LYS A 76 -5.04 11.81 -1.91
CA LYS A 76 -3.94 12.72 -2.26
C LYS A 76 -3.37 13.39 -1.03
N VAL A 77 -2.08 13.65 -1.07
CA VAL A 77 -1.39 14.46 -0.07
C VAL A 77 -1.77 15.93 -0.29
N ILE A 78 -2.36 16.54 0.73
CA ILE A 78 -2.75 17.95 0.68
C ILE A 78 -1.76 18.84 1.41
N GLU A 79 -0.95 18.25 2.31
CA GLU A 79 0.09 18.93 3.08
C GLU A 79 1.15 17.90 3.49
N GLY A 80 2.41 18.31 3.67
CA GLY A 80 3.49 17.46 4.16
C GLY A 80 4.16 16.59 3.08
N MET A 81 4.08 16.92 1.81
CA MET A 81 4.76 16.17 0.74
C MET A 81 6.29 16.17 0.90
N ASP A 82 6.86 17.17 1.56
CA ASP A 82 8.27 17.24 1.92
C ASP A 82 8.70 16.09 2.82
N GLU A 83 7.81 15.59 3.67
CA GLU A 83 8.08 14.41 4.52
C GLU A 83 8.21 13.14 3.67
N ILE A 84 7.39 12.97 2.65
CA ILE A 84 7.50 11.84 1.72
C ILE A 84 8.85 11.89 0.98
N TRP A 85 9.27 13.09 0.53
CA TRP A 85 10.60 13.28 -0.08
C TRP A 85 11.75 13.10 0.92
N ARG A 86 11.54 13.35 2.21
CA ARG A 86 12.50 13.02 3.26
C ARG A 86 12.65 11.51 3.38
N LEU A 87 11.54 10.78 3.45
CA LEU A 87 11.53 9.32 3.57
C LEU A 87 12.26 8.62 2.42
N GLU A 88 12.17 9.14 1.20
CA GLU A 88 12.94 8.62 0.06
C GLU A 88 14.45 8.62 0.31
N LYS A 89 14.93 9.60 1.07
CA LYS A 89 16.37 9.85 1.30
C LYS A 89 16.93 9.14 2.53
N VAL A 90 16.10 8.47 3.32
CA VAL A 90 16.56 7.74 4.50
C VAL A 90 17.47 6.60 4.08
N LYS A 91 18.47 6.32 4.92
CA LYS A 91 19.34 5.18 4.68
C LYS A 91 18.56 3.88 4.84
N THR A 92 18.60 3.06 3.82
CA THR A 92 17.92 1.76 3.81
C THR A 92 18.91 0.61 3.78
N ARG A 93 18.40 -0.57 4.09
CA ARG A 93 19.09 -1.85 3.92
C ARG A 93 18.14 -2.86 3.24
N PRO A 94 18.66 -3.77 2.42
CA PRO A 94 17.83 -4.83 1.85
C PRO A 94 17.32 -5.76 2.95
N VAL A 95 16.10 -6.23 2.77
CA VAL A 95 15.46 -7.25 3.62
C VAL A 95 15.28 -8.51 2.80
N ASP A 96 15.51 -9.65 3.43
CA ASP A 96 15.22 -10.93 2.83
C ASP A 96 13.71 -11.13 2.82
N PHE A 97 13.11 -10.90 1.66
CA PHE A 97 11.66 -10.98 1.48
C PHE A 97 11.31 -12.31 0.82
N PRO A 98 10.36 -13.07 1.39
CA PRO A 98 10.15 -14.47 0.99
C PRO A 98 9.45 -14.64 -0.38
N ILE A 99 9.10 -13.57 -1.09
CA ILE A 99 8.55 -13.66 -2.44
C ILE A 99 9.68 -13.51 -3.45
N PRO A 100 9.97 -14.52 -4.29
CA PRO A 100 11.04 -14.44 -5.28
C PRO A 100 10.85 -13.27 -6.25
N GLY A 101 11.92 -12.53 -6.49
CA GLY A 101 11.92 -11.40 -7.42
C GLY A 101 11.39 -10.09 -6.86
N VAL A 102 10.93 -10.07 -5.61
CA VAL A 102 10.54 -8.85 -4.92
C VAL A 102 11.71 -8.33 -4.08
N GLU A 103 12.16 -7.13 -4.37
CA GLU A 103 13.19 -6.42 -3.60
C GLU A 103 12.51 -5.48 -2.61
N VAL A 104 12.75 -5.70 -1.33
CA VAL A 104 12.27 -4.83 -0.24
C VAL A 104 13.46 -4.22 0.47
N ASN A 105 13.41 -2.92 0.69
CA ASN A 105 14.40 -2.18 1.45
C ASN A 105 13.71 -1.51 2.64
N GLU A 106 14.21 -1.77 3.84
CA GLU A 106 13.70 -1.12 5.05
C GLU A 106 14.63 0.00 5.51
N PRO A 107 14.13 1.04 6.20
CA PRO A 107 14.97 2.03 6.85
C PRO A 107 15.91 1.40 7.88
N VAL A 108 17.17 1.83 7.91
CA VAL A 108 18.16 1.38 8.94
C VAL A 108 17.72 1.81 10.32
N GLU A 109 17.24 3.04 10.46
CA GLU A 109 16.55 3.55 11.63
C GLU A 109 15.05 3.49 11.38
N PRO A 110 14.25 2.90 12.26
CA PRO A 110 12.81 2.76 12.05
C PRO A 110 12.12 4.12 11.87
N GLU A 111 11.34 4.23 10.79
CA GLU A 111 10.42 5.34 10.57
C GLU A 111 9.02 4.90 11.02
N VAL A 112 8.41 5.61 11.94
CA VAL A 112 7.21 5.17 12.64
C VAL A 112 6.08 6.17 12.43
N ILE A 113 4.91 5.67 12.03
CA ILE A 113 3.67 6.45 12.08
C ILE A 113 3.19 6.44 13.54
N GLU A 114 3.38 7.55 14.24
CA GLU A 114 3.00 7.66 15.65
C GLU A 114 1.50 7.75 15.87
N LYS A 115 0.78 8.35 14.92
CA LYS A 115 -0.65 8.59 15.03
C LYS A 115 -1.31 8.68 13.66
N VAL A 116 -2.51 8.10 13.56
CA VAL A 116 -3.43 8.29 12.44
C VAL A 116 -4.74 8.85 12.97
N GLU A 117 -5.23 9.92 12.40
CA GLU A 117 -6.54 10.50 12.71
C GLU A 117 -7.39 10.53 11.45
N LEU A 118 -8.64 10.09 11.57
CA LEU A 118 -9.61 10.09 10.49
C LEU A 118 -10.73 11.10 10.81
N ASP A 119 -10.92 12.04 9.92
CA ASP A 119 -12.08 12.94 9.95
C ASP A 119 -13.12 12.48 8.93
N LEU A 120 -14.10 11.75 9.36
CA LEU A 120 -15.18 11.22 8.54
C LEU A 120 -16.28 12.24 8.24
N LYS A 121 -16.12 13.49 8.65
CA LYS A 121 -17.13 14.57 8.46
C LYS A 121 -18.53 14.18 8.94
N GLY A 122 -18.61 13.35 9.99
CA GLY A 122 -19.87 12.86 10.54
C GLY A 122 -20.55 11.77 9.69
N GLN A 123 -19.88 11.25 8.68
CA GLN A 123 -20.40 10.14 7.86
C GLN A 123 -20.11 8.80 8.53
N THR A 124 -20.99 7.84 8.30
CA THR A 124 -20.80 6.45 8.70
C THR A 124 -20.65 5.61 7.43
N TYR A 125 -19.65 4.77 7.41
CA TYR A 125 -19.38 3.86 6.28
C TYR A 125 -19.76 2.44 6.69
N PRO A 126 -20.28 1.62 5.75
CA PRO A 126 -20.50 0.20 6.01
C PRO A 126 -19.16 -0.51 6.26
N GLU A 127 -19.23 -1.65 6.94
CA GLU A 127 -18.07 -2.51 7.06
C GLU A 127 -17.56 -2.91 5.66
N PRO A 128 -16.24 -2.89 5.43
CA PRO A 128 -15.68 -3.27 4.14
C PRO A 128 -15.94 -4.75 3.84
N ILE A 129 -16.09 -5.06 2.56
CA ILE A 129 -16.10 -6.45 2.10
C ILE A 129 -14.70 -7.02 2.31
N ARG A 130 -14.60 -7.99 3.21
CA ARG A 130 -13.34 -8.69 3.50
C ARG A 130 -13.37 -10.08 2.93
N MET A 131 -12.44 -10.39 2.05
CA MET A 131 -12.26 -11.72 1.49
C MET A 131 -11.22 -12.47 2.32
N LYS A 132 -11.54 -13.69 2.73
CA LYS A 132 -10.52 -14.55 3.35
C LYS A 132 -9.53 -15.01 2.29
N VAL A 133 -8.25 -14.86 2.59
CA VAL A 133 -7.20 -15.42 1.76
C VAL A 133 -7.23 -16.93 1.93
N GLN A 134 -7.56 -17.64 0.85
CA GLN A 134 -7.65 -19.11 0.89
C GLN A 134 -6.27 -19.78 0.83
N ASN A 135 -5.33 -19.14 0.14
CA ASN A 135 -3.96 -19.61 -0.01
C ASN A 135 -3.02 -18.47 0.38
N LEU A 136 -2.76 -18.33 1.67
CA LEU A 136 -1.77 -17.38 2.14
C LEU A 136 -0.40 -17.74 1.52
N PRO A 137 0.33 -16.76 0.97
CA PRO A 137 1.72 -16.99 0.62
C PRO A 137 2.47 -17.53 1.84
N PRO A 138 3.45 -18.43 1.67
CA PRO A 138 4.21 -19.00 2.80
C PRO A 138 4.77 -17.93 3.73
N CYS A 139 5.15 -16.77 3.19
CA CYS A 139 5.62 -15.62 3.95
C CYS A 139 4.61 -15.06 4.96
N TRP A 140 3.31 -15.30 4.78
CA TRP A 140 2.28 -14.82 5.70
C TRP A 140 2.06 -15.76 6.88
N THR A 141 2.43 -17.03 6.72
CA THR A 141 2.29 -18.05 7.77
C THR A 141 3.47 -18.07 8.73
N ASP A 142 4.63 -17.58 8.30
CA ASP A 142 5.90 -17.67 9.01
C ASP A 142 6.31 -16.36 9.70
N MET A 143 5.63 -15.26 9.45
CA MET A 143 5.82 -14.01 10.17
C MET A 143 5.10 -14.11 11.53
N LYS A 144 5.90 -14.25 12.59
CA LYS A 144 5.44 -14.26 13.99
C LYS A 144 5.63 -12.90 14.62
#